data_29ae5da7e6c4949d4ff97e382791f41b
#
_entry.id   29ae5da7e6c4949d4ff97e382791f41b
#
_cell.length_a   1.000
_cell.length_b   1.000
_cell.length_c   1.000
_cell.angle_alpha   90.00
_cell.angle_beta   90.00
_cell.angle_gamma   90.00
#
_symmetry.space_group_name_H-M   'P 1'
#
loop_
_entity.id
_entity.type
_entity.pdbx_description
1 polymer ?
#
loop_
_entity_poly.entity_id
_entity_poly.type
_entity_poly.pdbx_seq_one_letter_code
_entity_poly.pdbx_strand_id
1 'polypeptide(L)'
;LERTQALSTAATAIEDEIDPRITPLRRIIILVIIILATTLYGTTILVVSTILPQMRGSFSATADEIAWVMTFNILATAIVTPMTGWLNARFGTRTVMVYSLGGFTFSTFMCGYATSLEEIVLWRILQGAFGAPTTPLAQSILMSTFPRRQHAMVLGIFGFGVVIGPIIGPALGGHMAETMTWRWAFYTLVPVGIIATIGLRLFLLPDEERTGKAQLDWTGFFALSIAIGAVQLVLSRGQRLDWYESTEIIIETMIALMAFWIFAVHSLTAEKPFLKPQHLLNRNYTLGLMIVTIYGMVNFTPMVLLPPLLREYAGFPDNVIGLIIAGRGLGGTIGFLAAGFSSRLDPRLSMIIGFGMLFTAGIWLMTMDLNVTMISLTANAFLQGLAIGAIWVPLTVLTFANVRAADMAETTAIYHLLRNLGSSFFISISVTEIVRSTSANYSRMVELVNPFNKSLSFSDVLGRWDVESTRGLAQLGSEINRQSAMIGYLNAFGMFTAACACTVPLILLMRKRASQPAAK
;
A
#
# COMPACT_ATOMS: atom_id res chain seq x y z
N LEU A 1 11.95 32.31 -35.25
CA LEU A 1 11.98 32.29 -33.78
C LEU A 1 10.63 32.69 -33.21
N GLU A 2 10.00 33.81 -33.66
CA GLU A 2 8.67 34.23 -33.18
C GLU A 2 7.54 33.23 -33.49
N ARG A 3 7.53 32.61 -34.67
CA ARG A 3 6.56 31.55 -35.02
C ARG A 3 6.73 30.29 -34.16
N THR A 4 7.94 29.95 -33.80
CA THR A 4 8.22 28.79 -32.93
C THR A 4 7.85 29.11 -31.47
N GLN A 5 8.04 30.35 -31.04
CA GLN A 5 7.57 30.81 -29.72
C GLN A 5 6.05 30.90 -29.66
N ALA A 6 5.38 31.41 -30.68
CA ALA A 6 3.92 31.49 -30.74
C ALA A 6 3.27 30.08 -30.76
N LEU A 7 3.86 29.13 -31.50
CA LEU A 7 3.42 27.72 -31.47
C LEU A 7 3.68 27.05 -30.15
N SER A 8 4.79 27.36 -29.47
CA SER A 8 5.08 26.87 -28.10
C SER A 8 4.13 27.48 -27.07
N THR A 9 3.81 28.76 -27.18
CA THR A 9 2.88 29.44 -26.28
C THR A 9 1.43 28.99 -26.50
N ALA A 10 1.04 28.76 -27.76
CA ALA A 10 -0.26 28.20 -28.11
C ALA A 10 -0.38 26.73 -27.65
N ALA A 11 0.65 25.92 -27.79
CA ALA A 11 0.68 24.54 -27.30
C ALA A 11 0.62 24.46 -25.78
N THR A 12 1.28 25.37 -25.04
CA THR A 12 1.18 25.45 -23.58
C THR A 12 -0.17 26.01 -23.09
N ALA A 13 -0.80 26.90 -23.84
CA ALA A 13 -2.14 27.39 -23.53
C ALA A 13 -3.21 26.30 -23.76
N ILE A 14 -3.06 25.48 -24.79
CA ILE A 14 -3.95 24.35 -25.09
C ILE A 14 -3.80 23.22 -24.04
N GLU A 15 -2.62 23.04 -23.44
CA GLU A 15 -2.40 22.00 -22.42
C GLU A 15 -2.95 22.35 -21.02
N ASP A 16 -3.21 23.62 -20.72
CA ASP A 16 -3.83 24.08 -19.46
C ASP A 16 -5.34 24.38 -19.61
N GLU A 17 -5.93 24.14 -20.78
CA GLU A 17 -7.35 24.41 -21.04
C GLU A 17 -8.21 23.33 -20.39
N ILE A 18 -8.68 23.68 -19.19
CA ILE A 18 -9.63 22.86 -18.44
C ILE A 18 -11.01 23.00 -19.07
N ASP A 19 -11.71 21.86 -19.21
CA ASP A 19 -13.07 21.85 -19.72
C ASP A 19 -13.93 22.94 -19.03
N PRO A 20 -14.46 23.93 -19.78
CA PRO A 20 -15.22 25.04 -19.23
C PRO A 20 -16.50 24.60 -18.49
N ARG A 21 -16.96 23.36 -18.70
CA ARG A 21 -18.09 22.75 -17.98
C ARG A 21 -17.78 22.44 -16.52
N ILE A 22 -16.50 22.48 -16.10
CA ILE A 22 -16.06 22.17 -14.74
C ILE A 22 -15.87 23.47 -13.95
N THR A 23 -16.93 23.91 -13.25
CA THR A 23 -16.87 25.07 -12.36
C THR A 23 -15.93 24.84 -11.17
N PRO A 24 -15.39 25.89 -10.53
CA PRO A 24 -14.54 25.74 -9.34
C PRO A 24 -15.22 24.96 -8.20
N LEU A 25 -16.51 25.20 -7.97
CA LEU A 25 -17.30 24.47 -6.98
C LEU A 25 -17.37 22.97 -7.30
N ARG A 26 -17.63 22.64 -8.57
CA ARG A 26 -17.69 21.24 -9.03
C ARG A 26 -16.37 20.51 -8.82
N ARG A 27 -15.22 21.18 -9.03
CA ARG A 27 -13.88 20.63 -8.77
C ARG A 27 -13.70 20.26 -7.29
N ILE A 28 -14.10 21.16 -6.39
CA ILE A 28 -14.01 20.89 -4.94
C ILE A 28 -14.90 19.72 -4.56
N ILE A 29 -16.13 19.65 -5.08
CA ILE A 29 -17.05 18.54 -4.81
C ILE A 29 -16.45 17.21 -5.33
N ILE A 30 -15.91 17.19 -6.54
CA ILE A 30 -15.24 16.01 -7.10
C ILE A 30 -14.06 15.57 -6.20
N LEU A 31 -13.24 16.52 -5.74
CA LEU A 31 -12.12 16.22 -4.84
C LEU A 31 -12.61 15.58 -3.54
N VAL A 32 -13.63 16.14 -2.91
CA VAL A 32 -14.19 15.60 -1.65
C VAL A 32 -14.75 14.19 -1.85
N ILE A 33 -15.50 13.95 -2.93
CA ILE A 33 -16.08 12.64 -3.23
C ILE A 33 -14.99 11.61 -3.51
N ILE A 34 -13.95 11.98 -4.24
CA ILE A 34 -12.81 11.10 -4.52
C ILE A 34 -12.05 10.75 -3.24
N ILE A 35 -11.83 11.71 -2.35
CA ILE A 35 -11.24 11.47 -1.03
C ILE A 35 -12.11 10.48 -0.25
N LEU A 36 -13.41 10.69 -0.22
CA LEU A 36 -14.35 9.80 0.47
C LEU A 36 -14.28 8.36 -0.08
N ALA A 37 -14.25 8.20 -1.41
CA ALA A 37 -14.14 6.91 -2.08
C ALA A 37 -12.82 6.18 -1.78
N THR A 38 -11.70 6.91 -1.79
CA THR A 38 -10.38 6.32 -1.53
C THR A 38 -10.15 6.05 -0.05
N THR A 39 -10.67 6.88 0.85
CA THR A 39 -10.69 6.63 2.29
C THR A 39 -11.49 5.36 2.59
N LEU A 40 -12.68 5.22 2.02
CA LEU A 40 -13.53 4.04 2.16
C LEU A 40 -12.78 2.75 1.72
N TYR A 41 -12.14 2.80 0.55
CA TYR A 41 -11.36 1.68 0.03
C TYR A 41 -10.20 1.31 0.98
N GLY A 42 -9.43 2.29 1.43
CA GLY A 42 -8.32 2.09 2.37
C GLY A 42 -8.77 1.55 3.74
N THR A 43 -9.91 2.06 4.27
CA THR A 43 -10.51 1.59 5.52
C THR A 43 -10.87 0.11 5.44
N THR A 44 -11.49 -0.32 4.34
CA THR A 44 -11.98 -1.69 4.17
C THR A 44 -10.86 -2.73 4.12
N ILE A 45 -9.66 -2.36 3.64
CA ILE A 45 -8.52 -3.28 3.61
C ILE A 45 -8.07 -3.62 5.04
N LEU A 46 -7.94 -2.64 5.92
CA LEU A 46 -7.40 -2.84 7.26
C LEU A 46 -8.45 -3.13 8.33
N VAL A 47 -9.71 -2.80 8.11
CA VAL A 47 -10.79 -3.18 9.04
C VAL A 47 -10.85 -4.70 9.21
N VAL A 48 -10.63 -5.45 8.14
CA VAL A 48 -10.71 -6.91 8.13
C VAL A 48 -9.59 -7.54 8.95
N SER A 49 -8.37 -7.00 8.92
CA SER A 49 -7.27 -7.54 9.72
C SER A 49 -7.58 -7.52 11.23
N THR A 50 -8.35 -6.56 11.68
CA THR A 50 -8.72 -6.41 13.09
C THR A 50 -9.85 -7.35 13.52
N ILE A 51 -10.82 -7.59 12.62
CA ILE A 51 -11.99 -8.45 12.92
C ILE A 51 -11.76 -9.92 12.56
N LEU A 52 -10.62 -10.26 11.99
CA LEU A 52 -10.30 -11.62 11.52
C LEU A 52 -10.45 -12.69 12.61
N PRO A 53 -10.02 -12.48 13.88
CA PRO A 53 -10.22 -13.46 14.95
C PRO A 53 -11.70 -13.76 15.23
N GLN A 54 -12.57 -12.74 15.23
CA GLN A 54 -14.01 -12.90 15.46
C GLN A 54 -14.68 -13.63 14.27
N MET A 55 -14.25 -13.30 13.04
CA MET A 55 -14.70 -14.02 11.84
C MET A 55 -14.30 -15.50 11.88
N ARG A 56 -13.06 -15.79 12.30
CA ARG A 56 -12.56 -17.15 12.49
C ARG A 56 -13.45 -17.96 13.42
N GLY A 57 -13.81 -17.38 14.56
CA GLY A 57 -14.75 -18.01 15.52
C GLY A 57 -16.13 -18.22 14.93
N SER A 58 -16.67 -17.22 14.21
CA SER A 58 -18.02 -17.28 13.62
C SER A 58 -18.18 -18.32 12.52
N PHE A 59 -17.12 -18.57 11.73
CA PHE A 59 -17.12 -19.55 10.64
C PHE A 59 -16.52 -20.89 11.06
N SER A 60 -16.07 -21.06 12.31
CA SER A 60 -15.36 -22.26 12.80
C SER A 60 -14.17 -22.64 11.89
N ALA A 61 -13.52 -21.63 11.32
CA ALA A 61 -12.44 -21.80 10.38
C ALA A 61 -11.08 -21.95 11.07
N THR A 62 -10.15 -22.63 10.42
CA THR A 62 -8.75 -22.66 10.83
C THR A 62 -8.07 -21.29 10.61
N ALA A 63 -6.89 -21.10 11.20
CA ALA A 63 -6.12 -19.87 10.99
C ALA A 63 -5.72 -19.69 9.51
N ASP A 64 -5.53 -20.79 8.80
CA ASP A 64 -5.17 -20.81 7.38
C ASP A 64 -6.33 -20.44 6.48
N GLU A 65 -7.47 -21.04 6.72
CA GLU A 65 -8.67 -20.80 5.92
C GLU A 65 -9.18 -19.36 6.05
N ILE A 66 -9.19 -18.81 7.27
CA ILE A 66 -9.64 -17.43 7.46
C ILE A 66 -8.70 -16.41 6.79
N ALA A 67 -7.42 -16.72 6.63
CA ALA A 67 -6.48 -15.88 5.91
C ALA A 67 -6.85 -15.70 4.43
N TRP A 68 -7.58 -16.64 3.83
CA TRP A 68 -8.08 -16.53 2.45
C TRP A 68 -8.94 -15.29 2.23
N VAL A 69 -9.67 -14.85 3.23
CA VAL A 69 -10.51 -13.64 3.19
C VAL A 69 -9.68 -12.40 2.84
N MET A 70 -8.44 -12.32 3.30
CA MET A 70 -7.51 -11.23 2.95
C MET A 70 -6.75 -11.52 1.66
N THR A 71 -6.19 -12.72 1.53
CA THR A 71 -5.34 -13.11 0.41
C THR A 71 -6.06 -12.98 -0.93
N PHE A 72 -7.27 -13.52 -1.05
CA PHE A 72 -8.03 -13.46 -2.31
C PHE A 72 -8.53 -12.06 -2.65
N ASN A 73 -8.79 -11.20 -1.67
CA ASN A 73 -9.10 -9.80 -1.93
C ASN A 73 -7.90 -9.05 -2.54
N ILE A 74 -6.71 -9.23 -1.95
CA ILE A 74 -5.47 -8.62 -2.43
C ILE A 74 -5.12 -9.16 -3.82
N LEU A 75 -5.28 -10.47 -4.03
CA LEU A 75 -5.04 -11.14 -5.30
C LEU A 75 -5.95 -10.58 -6.40
N ALA A 76 -7.26 -10.50 -6.15
CA ALA A 76 -8.21 -9.95 -7.11
C ALA A 76 -7.91 -8.49 -7.43
N THR A 77 -7.54 -7.69 -6.42
CA THR A 77 -7.10 -6.31 -6.61
C THR A 77 -5.87 -6.23 -7.50
N ALA A 78 -4.85 -7.06 -7.26
CA ALA A 78 -3.61 -7.07 -8.03
C ALA A 78 -3.83 -7.45 -9.50
N ILE A 79 -4.72 -8.41 -9.77
CA ILE A 79 -5.07 -8.87 -11.12
C ILE A 79 -5.85 -7.80 -11.89
N VAL A 80 -6.81 -7.12 -11.25
CA VAL A 80 -7.69 -6.17 -11.93
C VAL A 80 -7.09 -4.77 -12.03
N THR A 81 -6.16 -4.40 -11.16
CA THR A 81 -5.52 -3.06 -11.21
C THR A 81 -4.96 -2.71 -12.59
N PRO A 82 -4.18 -3.57 -13.29
CA PRO A 82 -3.67 -3.26 -14.64
C PRO A 82 -4.76 -3.08 -15.69
N MET A 83 -5.94 -3.72 -15.51
CA MET A 83 -7.09 -3.56 -16.42
C MET A 83 -7.68 -2.15 -16.41
N THR A 84 -7.37 -1.34 -15.41
CA THR A 84 -7.96 -0.01 -15.24
C THR A 84 -7.78 0.88 -16.48
N GLY A 85 -6.63 0.83 -17.12
CA GLY A 85 -6.35 1.58 -18.35
C GLY A 85 -7.28 1.17 -19.49
N TRP A 86 -7.42 -0.11 -19.75
CA TRP A 86 -8.31 -0.63 -20.78
C TRP A 86 -9.79 -0.38 -20.46
N LEU A 87 -10.22 -0.62 -19.21
CA LEU A 87 -11.58 -0.32 -18.76
C LEU A 87 -11.92 1.15 -19.00
N ASN A 88 -11.00 2.05 -18.64
CA ASN A 88 -11.15 3.47 -18.86
C ASN A 88 -11.23 3.84 -20.36
N ALA A 89 -10.39 3.23 -21.19
CA ALA A 89 -10.40 3.44 -22.63
C ALA A 89 -11.66 2.91 -23.30
N ARG A 90 -12.24 1.81 -22.78
CA ARG A 90 -13.41 1.13 -23.34
C ARG A 90 -14.73 1.76 -22.91
N PHE A 91 -14.88 2.03 -21.63
CA PHE A 91 -16.17 2.41 -21.02
C PHE A 91 -16.22 3.86 -20.55
N GLY A 92 -15.08 4.53 -20.51
CA GLY A 92 -14.97 5.90 -20.02
C GLY A 92 -14.70 6.01 -18.52
N THR A 93 -14.20 7.16 -18.12
CA THR A 93 -13.70 7.41 -16.75
C THR A 93 -14.82 7.40 -15.71
N ARG A 94 -15.92 8.13 -16.03
CA ARG A 94 -17.09 8.22 -15.15
C ARG A 94 -17.76 6.87 -14.96
N THR A 95 -18.02 6.18 -16.07
CA THR A 95 -18.70 4.88 -16.08
C THR A 95 -17.92 3.89 -15.24
N VAL A 96 -16.61 3.71 -15.51
CA VAL A 96 -15.78 2.76 -14.76
C VAL A 96 -15.73 3.13 -13.28
N MET A 97 -15.52 4.39 -12.93
CA MET A 97 -15.42 4.82 -11.52
C MET A 97 -16.73 4.59 -10.75
N VAL A 98 -17.89 4.89 -11.35
CA VAL A 98 -19.20 4.69 -10.73
C VAL A 98 -19.51 3.20 -10.54
N TYR A 99 -19.30 2.37 -11.57
CA TYR A 99 -19.54 0.93 -11.45
C TYR A 99 -18.55 0.24 -10.52
N SER A 100 -17.28 0.65 -10.53
CA SER A 100 -16.27 0.13 -9.60
C SER A 100 -16.63 0.43 -8.15
N LEU A 101 -16.95 1.68 -7.82
CA LEU A 101 -17.30 2.04 -6.46
C LEU A 101 -18.66 1.46 -6.04
N GLY A 102 -19.63 1.41 -6.94
CA GLY A 102 -20.94 0.79 -6.70
C GLY A 102 -20.83 -0.71 -6.45
N GLY A 103 -20.10 -1.44 -7.31
CA GLY A 103 -19.83 -2.87 -7.14
C GLY A 103 -19.01 -3.15 -5.87
N PHE A 104 -18.02 -2.30 -5.56
CA PHE A 104 -17.27 -2.37 -4.31
C PHE A 104 -18.19 -2.21 -3.08
N THR A 105 -19.09 -1.22 -3.09
CA THR A 105 -20.03 -0.95 -2.01
C THR A 105 -21.01 -2.10 -1.84
N PHE A 106 -21.54 -2.64 -2.94
CA PHE A 106 -22.43 -3.81 -2.91
C PHE A 106 -21.70 -5.04 -2.36
N SER A 107 -20.49 -5.33 -2.83
CA SER A 107 -19.68 -6.44 -2.30
C SER A 107 -19.33 -6.24 -0.82
N THR A 108 -19.12 -5.00 -0.38
CA THR A 108 -18.91 -4.67 1.04
C THR A 108 -20.14 -5.02 1.87
N PHE A 109 -21.34 -4.68 1.41
CA PHE A 109 -22.60 -5.05 2.07
C PHE A 109 -22.73 -6.58 2.17
N MET A 110 -22.46 -7.29 1.07
CA MET A 110 -22.53 -8.75 1.01
C MET A 110 -21.47 -9.44 1.89
N CYS A 111 -20.30 -8.86 2.09
CA CYS A 111 -19.33 -9.36 3.08
C CYS A 111 -19.91 -9.37 4.49
N GLY A 112 -20.68 -8.36 4.87
CA GLY A 112 -21.38 -8.32 6.16
C GLY A 112 -22.52 -9.34 6.26
N TYR A 113 -23.14 -9.69 5.14
CA TYR A 113 -24.27 -10.63 5.06
C TYR A 113 -23.84 -12.11 5.02
N ALA A 114 -22.58 -12.38 4.66
CA ALA A 114 -22.08 -13.74 4.46
C ALA A 114 -22.29 -14.66 5.67
N THR A 115 -22.72 -15.91 5.37
CA THR A 115 -23.03 -16.95 6.34
C THR A 115 -22.00 -18.08 6.38
N SER A 116 -21.21 -18.24 5.33
CA SER A 116 -20.13 -19.22 5.23
C SER A 116 -18.80 -18.60 4.84
N LEU A 117 -17.71 -19.34 5.06
CA LEU A 117 -16.37 -18.92 4.69
C LEU A 117 -16.23 -18.75 3.16
N GLU A 118 -16.77 -19.68 2.39
CA GLU A 118 -16.72 -19.66 0.93
C GLU A 118 -17.46 -18.43 0.39
N GLU A 119 -18.61 -18.12 0.98
CA GLU A 119 -19.41 -16.97 0.60
C GLU A 119 -18.66 -15.65 0.85
N ILE A 120 -18.07 -15.48 2.03
CA ILE A 120 -17.32 -14.26 2.30
C ILE A 120 -16.08 -14.15 1.44
N VAL A 121 -15.36 -15.25 1.17
CA VAL A 121 -14.21 -15.26 0.26
C VAL A 121 -14.62 -14.82 -1.14
N LEU A 122 -15.77 -15.32 -1.66
CA LEU A 122 -16.29 -14.90 -2.95
C LEU A 122 -16.58 -13.39 -2.99
N TRP A 123 -17.27 -12.88 -1.97
CA TRP A 123 -17.56 -11.43 -1.89
C TRP A 123 -16.31 -10.59 -1.72
N ARG A 124 -15.29 -11.10 -1.05
CA ARG A 124 -13.98 -10.45 -0.94
C ARG A 124 -13.22 -10.40 -2.26
N ILE A 125 -13.31 -11.46 -3.08
CA ILE A 125 -12.78 -11.44 -4.46
C ILE A 125 -13.47 -10.35 -5.28
N LEU A 126 -14.78 -10.30 -5.26
CA LEU A 126 -15.55 -9.29 -5.99
C LEU A 126 -15.26 -7.88 -5.48
N GLN A 127 -15.17 -7.70 -4.16
CA GLN A 127 -14.82 -6.43 -3.55
C GLN A 127 -13.42 -5.96 -3.99
N GLY A 128 -12.43 -6.86 -4.01
CA GLY A 128 -11.09 -6.56 -4.50
C GLY A 128 -11.08 -6.17 -5.98
N ALA A 129 -11.80 -6.94 -6.81
CA ALA A 129 -11.91 -6.68 -8.24
C ALA A 129 -12.56 -5.32 -8.56
N PHE A 130 -13.71 -5.02 -7.92
CA PHE A 130 -14.39 -3.74 -8.09
C PHE A 130 -13.62 -2.57 -7.44
N GLY A 131 -12.91 -2.81 -6.34
CA GLY A 131 -12.12 -1.78 -5.65
C GLY A 131 -10.83 -1.40 -6.40
N ALA A 132 -10.28 -2.31 -7.19
CA ALA A 132 -8.98 -2.15 -7.86
C ALA A 132 -8.84 -0.86 -8.69
N PRO A 133 -9.82 -0.44 -9.53
CA PRO A 133 -9.72 0.77 -10.32
C PRO A 133 -9.85 2.06 -9.51
N THR A 134 -10.36 2.00 -8.28
CA THR A 134 -10.73 3.20 -7.50
C THR A 134 -9.54 4.15 -7.31
N THR A 135 -8.41 3.67 -6.81
CA THR A 135 -7.25 4.53 -6.53
C THR A 135 -6.55 5.05 -7.79
N PRO A 136 -6.24 4.21 -8.81
CA PRO A 136 -5.65 4.71 -10.05
C PRO A 136 -6.53 5.72 -10.78
N LEU A 137 -7.84 5.45 -10.89
CA LEU A 137 -8.76 6.38 -11.54
C LEU A 137 -8.96 7.66 -10.72
N ALA A 138 -9.06 7.57 -9.41
CA ALA A 138 -9.11 8.73 -8.53
C ALA A 138 -7.96 9.69 -8.79
N GLN A 139 -6.73 9.17 -8.80
CA GLN A 139 -5.54 9.96 -9.12
C GLN A 139 -5.59 10.52 -10.55
N SER A 140 -5.96 9.72 -11.54
CA SER A 140 -6.11 10.15 -12.94
C SER A 140 -7.16 11.26 -13.08
N ILE A 141 -8.33 11.12 -12.46
CA ILE A 141 -9.40 12.13 -12.48
C ILE A 141 -8.92 13.44 -11.87
N LEU A 142 -8.24 13.40 -10.73
CA LEU A 142 -7.73 14.62 -10.10
C LEU A 142 -6.70 15.33 -10.98
N MET A 143 -5.80 14.59 -11.61
CA MET A 143 -4.78 15.15 -12.49
C MET A 143 -5.37 15.71 -13.80
N SER A 144 -6.53 15.22 -14.26
CA SER A 144 -7.22 15.75 -15.44
C SER A 144 -8.20 16.90 -15.10
N THR A 145 -8.75 16.93 -13.87
CA THR A 145 -9.75 17.93 -13.44
C THR A 145 -9.10 19.24 -12.99
N PHE A 146 -7.87 19.19 -12.47
CA PHE A 146 -7.17 20.35 -11.94
C PHE A 146 -5.99 20.77 -12.82
N PRO A 147 -5.70 22.09 -12.91
CA PRO A 147 -4.56 22.56 -13.69
C PRO A 147 -3.24 22.04 -13.09
N ARG A 148 -2.24 21.83 -13.92
CA ARG A 148 -0.92 21.29 -13.51
C ARG A 148 -0.29 22.08 -12.35
N ARG A 149 -0.54 23.38 -12.29
CA ARG A 149 -0.08 24.27 -11.20
C ARG A 149 -0.62 23.85 -9.82
N GLN A 150 -1.81 23.25 -9.77
CA GLN A 150 -2.48 22.83 -8.53
C GLN A 150 -2.25 21.35 -8.20
N HIS A 151 -1.64 20.55 -9.07
CA HIS A 151 -1.47 19.10 -8.86
C HIS A 151 -0.82 18.76 -7.53
N ALA A 152 0.24 19.48 -7.13
CA ALA A 152 0.92 19.21 -5.85
C ALA A 152 -0.02 19.40 -4.65
N MET A 153 -0.81 20.48 -4.65
CA MET A 153 -1.78 20.78 -3.59
C MET A 153 -2.91 19.75 -3.57
N VAL A 154 -3.49 19.44 -4.74
CA VAL A 154 -4.61 18.50 -4.86
C VAL A 154 -4.20 17.09 -4.49
N LEU A 155 -3.01 16.65 -4.93
CA LEU A 155 -2.45 15.36 -4.56
C LEU A 155 -2.06 15.30 -3.07
N GLY A 156 -1.66 16.42 -2.47
CA GLY A 156 -1.47 16.53 -1.03
C GLY A 156 -2.75 16.27 -0.26
N ILE A 157 -3.85 16.93 -0.66
CA ILE A 157 -5.17 16.75 -0.05
C ILE A 157 -5.71 15.32 -0.30
N PHE A 158 -5.52 14.78 -1.50
CA PHE A 158 -5.87 13.40 -1.84
C PHE A 158 -5.09 12.38 -0.99
N GLY A 159 -3.78 12.60 -0.82
CA GLY A 159 -2.92 11.76 0.00
C GLY A 159 -3.36 11.69 1.46
N PHE A 160 -3.88 12.79 2.01
CA PHE A 160 -4.51 12.81 3.31
C PHE A 160 -5.67 11.78 3.40
N GLY A 161 -6.57 11.77 2.42
CA GLY A 161 -7.68 10.79 2.37
C GLY A 161 -7.18 9.34 2.29
N VAL A 162 -6.14 9.08 1.50
CA VAL A 162 -5.54 7.75 1.35
C VAL A 162 -4.92 7.26 2.67
N VAL A 163 -4.36 8.15 3.50
CA VAL A 163 -3.74 7.80 4.78
C VAL A 163 -4.77 7.63 5.90
N ILE A 164 -5.82 8.42 5.90
CA ILE A 164 -6.88 8.34 6.93
C ILE A 164 -7.61 6.99 6.91
N GLY A 165 -7.88 6.43 5.74
CA GLY A 165 -8.59 5.16 5.61
C GLY A 165 -7.97 4.04 6.44
N PRO A 166 -6.70 3.71 6.23
CA PRO A 166 -5.97 2.71 7.02
C PRO A 166 -5.93 2.96 8.53
N ILE A 167 -6.06 4.20 8.98
CA ILE A 167 -6.06 4.54 10.42
C ILE A 167 -7.44 4.29 11.04
N ILE A 168 -8.49 4.72 10.33
CA ILE A 168 -9.87 4.55 10.79
C ILE A 168 -10.26 3.06 10.80
N GLY A 169 -9.74 2.27 9.83
CA GLY A 169 -10.12 0.87 9.66
C GLY A 169 -10.01 0.03 10.93
N PRO A 170 -8.82 -0.11 11.53
CA PRO A 170 -8.64 -0.89 12.75
C PRO A 170 -9.46 -0.38 13.94
N ALA A 171 -9.54 0.95 14.12
CA ALA A 171 -10.30 1.55 15.20
C ALA A 171 -11.81 1.26 15.06
N LEU A 172 -12.34 1.43 13.84
CA LEU A 172 -13.74 1.13 13.54
C LEU A 172 -14.01 -0.37 13.67
N GLY A 173 -13.15 -1.21 13.12
CA GLY A 173 -13.30 -2.67 13.17
C GLY A 173 -13.29 -3.21 14.58
N GLY A 174 -12.32 -2.80 15.41
CA GLY A 174 -12.23 -3.18 16.80
C GLY A 174 -13.45 -2.75 17.61
N HIS A 175 -13.83 -1.46 17.51
CA HIS A 175 -15.01 -0.95 18.22
C HIS A 175 -16.30 -1.67 17.83
N MET A 176 -16.53 -1.90 16.53
CA MET A 176 -17.73 -2.61 16.07
C MET A 176 -17.73 -4.08 16.49
N ALA A 177 -16.58 -4.75 16.48
CA ALA A 177 -16.47 -6.14 16.90
C ALA A 177 -16.68 -6.34 18.41
N GLU A 178 -16.29 -5.37 19.22
CA GLU A 178 -16.47 -5.40 20.67
C GLU A 178 -17.90 -5.01 21.10
N THR A 179 -18.50 -4.00 20.48
CA THR A 179 -19.79 -3.44 20.91
C THR A 179 -20.99 -4.10 20.24
N MET A 180 -20.81 -4.65 19.04
CA MET A 180 -21.88 -5.26 18.26
C MET A 180 -21.44 -6.64 17.73
N THR A 181 -21.20 -6.73 16.43
CA THR A 181 -20.65 -7.91 15.76
C THR A 181 -19.67 -7.47 14.69
N TRP A 182 -18.73 -8.34 14.29
CA TRP A 182 -17.79 -8.07 13.20
C TRP A 182 -18.48 -7.65 11.88
N ARG A 183 -19.73 -8.06 11.64
CA ARG A 183 -20.53 -7.72 10.46
C ARG A 183 -20.78 -6.22 10.34
N TRP A 184 -20.96 -5.54 11.45
CA TRP A 184 -21.18 -4.08 11.49
C TRP A 184 -19.97 -3.29 10.99
N ALA A 185 -18.78 -3.85 11.08
CA ALA A 185 -17.60 -3.23 10.47
C ALA A 185 -17.72 -3.05 8.95
N PHE A 186 -18.46 -3.92 8.28
CA PHE A 186 -18.79 -3.76 6.86
C PHE A 186 -20.00 -2.85 6.64
N TYR A 187 -21.07 -3.04 7.41
CA TYR A 187 -22.31 -2.28 7.21
C TYR A 187 -22.15 -0.77 7.43
N THR A 188 -21.32 -0.35 8.37
CA THR A 188 -21.04 1.08 8.63
C THR A 188 -20.36 1.79 7.46
N LEU A 189 -19.69 1.04 6.58
CA LEU A 189 -19.02 1.57 5.39
C LEU A 189 -19.98 1.76 4.19
N VAL A 190 -21.10 1.01 4.17
CA VAL A 190 -22.03 1.01 3.03
C VAL A 190 -22.68 2.37 2.77
N PRO A 191 -23.21 3.12 3.77
CA PRO A 191 -23.78 4.44 3.53
C PRO A 191 -22.78 5.40 2.89
N VAL A 192 -21.53 5.36 3.33
CA VAL A 192 -20.44 6.18 2.79
C VAL A 192 -20.18 5.83 1.32
N GLY A 193 -20.17 4.53 0.98
CA GLY A 193 -20.02 4.05 -0.39
C GLY A 193 -21.17 4.48 -1.31
N ILE A 194 -22.40 4.43 -0.81
CA ILE A 194 -23.59 4.88 -1.57
C ILE A 194 -23.49 6.38 -1.86
N ILE A 195 -23.21 7.20 -0.85
CA ILE A 195 -23.05 8.66 -1.01
C ILE A 195 -21.96 8.98 -2.03
N ALA A 196 -20.80 8.32 -1.91
CA ALA A 196 -19.70 8.54 -2.84
C ALA A 196 -20.05 8.10 -4.27
N THR A 197 -20.72 6.95 -4.44
CA THR A 197 -21.14 6.46 -5.77
C THR A 197 -22.15 7.39 -6.44
N ILE A 198 -23.17 7.85 -5.70
CA ILE A 198 -24.15 8.82 -6.20
C ILE A 198 -23.46 10.14 -6.54
N GLY A 199 -22.58 10.62 -5.66
CA GLY A 199 -21.81 11.84 -5.89
C GLY A 199 -20.96 11.77 -7.16
N LEU A 200 -20.23 10.68 -7.40
CA LEU A 200 -19.46 10.48 -8.64
C LEU A 200 -20.38 10.52 -9.86
N ARG A 201 -21.54 9.86 -9.78
CA ARG A 201 -22.51 9.85 -10.89
C ARG A 201 -23.06 11.24 -11.21
N LEU A 202 -23.26 12.09 -10.23
CA LEU A 202 -23.82 13.43 -10.41
C LEU A 202 -22.79 14.47 -10.85
N PHE A 203 -21.57 14.38 -10.31
CA PHE A 203 -20.59 15.45 -10.46
C PHE A 203 -19.47 15.16 -11.47
N LEU A 204 -19.17 13.90 -11.82
CA LEU A 204 -18.27 13.64 -12.94
C LEU A 204 -18.95 13.97 -14.27
N LEU A 205 -18.18 14.52 -15.20
CA LEU A 205 -18.67 14.78 -16.56
C LEU A 205 -19.05 13.45 -17.23
N PRO A 206 -20.12 13.45 -18.05
CA PRO A 206 -20.43 12.30 -18.90
C PRO A 206 -19.23 11.94 -19.77
N ASP A 207 -19.00 10.66 -19.96
CA ASP A 207 -17.99 10.19 -20.89
C ASP A 207 -18.38 10.61 -22.32
N GLU A 208 -17.47 11.22 -23.06
CA GLU A 208 -17.70 11.56 -24.47
C GLU A 208 -17.79 10.27 -25.29
N GLU A 209 -18.62 10.28 -26.35
CA GLU A 209 -18.72 9.15 -27.28
C GLU A 209 -17.36 8.89 -27.92
N ARG A 210 -16.72 7.80 -27.52
CA ARG A 210 -15.40 7.43 -28.02
C ARG A 210 -15.57 6.65 -29.33
N THR A 211 -15.08 7.23 -30.41
CA THR A 211 -14.96 6.59 -31.71
C THR A 211 -13.85 5.55 -31.65
N GLY A 212 -14.22 4.30 -31.52
CA GLY A 212 -13.29 3.17 -31.54
C GLY A 212 -13.32 2.36 -30.23
N LYS A 213 -13.77 1.12 -30.36
CA LYS A 213 -13.81 0.19 -29.24
C LYS A 213 -12.38 -0.30 -28.98
N ALA A 214 -11.77 0.10 -27.85
CA ALA A 214 -10.49 -0.45 -27.43
C ALA A 214 -10.59 -1.99 -27.35
N GLN A 215 -9.77 -2.68 -28.12
CA GLN A 215 -9.68 -4.13 -28.10
C GLN A 215 -8.81 -4.54 -26.89
N LEU A 216 -9.23 -5.58 -26.16
CA LEU A 216 -8.44 -6.13 -25.08
C LEU A 216 -7.44 -7.13 -25.68
N ASP A 217 -6.20 -6.97 -25.34
CA ASP A 217 -5.18 -7.99 -25.55
C ASP A 217 -5.32 -9.08 -24.48
N TRP A 218 -6.10 -10.11 -24.83
CA TRP A 218 -6.39 -11.23 -23.93
C TRP A 218 -5.13 -11.99 -23.52
N THR A 219 -4.20 -12.19 -24.47
CA THR A 219 -2.95 -12.91 -24.21
C THR A 219 -2.07 -12.16 -23.21
N GLY A 220 -1.84 -10.87 -23.45
CA GLY A 220 -1.08 -10.05 -22.52
C GLY A 220 -1.74 -9.92 -21.16
N PHE A 221 -3.07 -9.76 -21.12
CA PHE A 221 -3.82 -9.68 -19.87
C PHE A 221 -3.74 -10.97 -19.05
N PHE A 222 -4.04 -12.14 -19.64
CA PHE A 222 -4.00 -13.39 -18.90
C PHE A 222 -2.58 -13.77 -18.47
N ALA A 223 -1.57 -13.56 -19.33
CA ALA A 223 -0.19 -13.82 -18.97
C ALA A 223 0.25 -12.96 -17.77
N LEU A 224 -0.05 -11.65 -17.79
CA LEU A 224 0.24 -10.75 -16.66
C LEU A 224 -0.55 -11.12 -15.40
N SER A 225 -1.83 -11.46 -15.55
CA SER A 225 -2.70 -11.84 -14.42
C SER A 225 -2.22 -13.11 -13.72
N ILE A 226 -1.82 -14.12 -14.48
CA ILE A 226 -1.26 -15.36 -13.95
C ILE A 226 0.09 -15.09 -13.27
N ALA A 227 0.95 -14.28 -13.90
CA ALA A 227 2.25 -13.92 -13.32
C ALA A 227 2.08 -13.20 -11.98
N ILE A 228 1.24 -12.16 -11.92
CA ILE A 228 0.96 -11.41 -10.69
C ILE A 228 0.30 -12.31 -9.65
N GLY A 229 -0.67 -13.11 -10.07
CA GLY A 229 -1.41 -14.03 -9.20
C GLY A 229 -0.49 -15.04 -8.54
N ALA A 230 0.35 -15.70 -9.31
CA ALA A 230 1.32 -16.67 -8.81
C ALA A 230 2.37 -16.03 -7.89
N VAL A 231 2.93 -14.85 -8.27
CA VAL A 231 3.83 -14.10 -7.38
C VAL A 231 3.15 -13.74 -6.06
N GLN A 232 1.91 -13.27 -6.09
CA GLN A 232 1.18 -12.89 -4.88
C GLN A 232 0.91 -14.10 -3.97
N LEU A 233 0.60 -15.28 -4.53
CA LEU A 233 0.45 -16.51 -3.76
C LEU A 233 1.76 -16.94 -3.11
N VAL A 234 2.85 -16.99 -3.87
CA VAL A 234 4.21 -17.28 -3.35
C VAL A 234 4.56 -16.35 -2.19
N LEU A 235 4.33 -15.04 -2.34
CA LEU A 235 4.65 -14.06 -1.30
C LEU A 235 3.75 -14.18 -0.06
N SER A 236 2.47 -14.53 -0.23
CA SER A 236 1.52 -14.66 0.88
C SER A 236 1.72 -15.94 1.70
N ARG A 237 2.15 -17.03 1.04
CA ARG A 237 2.19 -18.38 1.62
C ARG A 237 3.60 -18.94 1.82
N GLY A 238 4.60 -18.29 1.20
CA GLY A 238 5.98 -18.76 1.16
C GLY A 238 6.55 -19.05 2.53
N GLN A 239 6.41 -18.11 3.48
CA GLN A 239 6.92 -18.31 4.84
C GLN A 239 6.25 -19.49 5.56
N ARG A 240 4.95 -19.69 5.36
CA ARG A 240 4.19 -20.76 6.02
C ARG A 240 4.50 -22.15 5.44
N LEU A 241 4.85 -22.21 4.16
CA LEU A 241 5.16 -23.44 3.44
C LEU A 241 6.67 -23.69 3.31
N ASP A 242 7.48 -23.03 4.13
CA ASP A 242 8.95 -23.14 4.14
C ASP A 242 9.61 -22.87 2.77
N TRP A 243 9.00 -21.94 2.00
CA TRP A 243 9.52 -21.48 0.71
C TRP A 243 9.80 -22.63 -0.26
N TYR A 244 11.01 -22.71 -0.78
CA TYR A 244 11.40 -23.69 -1.81
C TYR A 244 11.58 -25.13 -1.31
N GLU A 245 11.29 -25.42 -0.06
CA GLU A 245 11.14 -26.77 0.45
C GLU A 245 9.76 -27.36 0.07
N SER A 246 8.78 -26.49 -0.21
CA SER A 246 7.47 -26.88 -0.68
C SER A 246 7.41 -27.00 -2.20
N THR A 247 6.96 -28.15 -2.69
CA THR A 247 6.69 -28.39 -4.12
C THR A 247 5.66 -27.40 -4.67
N GLU A 248 4.68 -27.00 -3.86
CA GLU A 248 3.65 -26.03 -4.23
C GLU A 248 4.27 -24.66 -4.58
N ILE A 249 5.15 -24.13 -3.73
CA ILE A 249 5.84 -22.85 -3.96
C ILE A 249 6.77 -22.93 -5.19
N ILE A 250 7.42 -24.07 -5.42
CA ILE A 250 8.24 -24.27 -6.62
C ILE A 250 7.38 -24.19 -7.87
N ILE A 251 6.24 -24.88 -7.91
CA ILE A 251 5.31 -24.89 -9.05
C ILE A 251 4.75 -23.45 -9.27
N GLU A 252 4.29 -22.78 -8.22
CA GLU A 252 3.78 -21.41 -8.31
C GLU A 252 4.87 -20.44 -8.84
N THR A 253 6.11 -20.58 -8.39
CA THR A 253 7.23 -19.77 -8.88
C THR A 253 7.52 -20.04 -10.36
N MET A 254 7.51 -21.30 -10.79
CA MET A 254 7.69 -21.64 -12.20
C MET A 254 6.57 -21.10 -13.08
N ILE A 255 5.32 -21.19 -12.61
CA ILE A 255 4.16 -20.61 -13.30
C ILE A 255 4.35 -19.09 -13.42
N ALA A 256 4.76 -18.42 -12.33
CA ALA A 256 5.00 -16.97 -12.32
C ALA A 256 6.07 -16.57 -13.35
N LEU A 257 7.21 -17.25 -13.37
CA LEU A 257 8.31 -16.97 -14.29
C LEU A 257 7.91 -17.22 -15.75
N MET A 258 7.23 -18.34 -16.03
CA MET A 258 6.77 -18.68 -17.38
C MET A 258 5.73 -17.69 -17.88
N ALA A 259 4.75 -17.33 -17.05
CA ALA A 259 3.72 -16.37 -17.40
C ALA A 259 4.32 -14.96 -17.61
N PHE A 260 5.27 -14.55 -16.78
CA PHE A 260 5.99 -13.29 -16.96
C PHE A 260 6.83 -13.27 -18.25
N TRP A 261 7.49 -14.37 -18.59
CA TRP A 261 8.20 -14.52 -19.85
C TRP A 261 7.26 -14.39 -21.05
N ILE A 262 6.13 -15.11 -21.04
CA ILE A 262 5.10 -14.99 -22.10
C ILE A 262 4.61 -13.55 -22.22
N PHE A 263 4.33 -12.89 -21.09
CA PHE A 263 3.89 -11.49 -21.06
C PHE A 263 4.96 -10.56 -21.66
N ALA A 264 6.23 -10.72 -21.28
CA ALA A 264 7.32 -9.88 -21.77
C ALA A 264 7.53 -10.02 -23.28
N VAL A 265 7.62 -11.25 -23.79
CA VAL A 265 7.77 -11.52 -25.21
C VAL A 265 6.56 -11.00 -25.99
N HIS A 266 5.35 -11.28 -25.52
CA HIS A 266 4.12 -10.83 -26.17
C HIS A 266 4.04 -9.29 -26.21
N SER A 267 4.36 -8.61 -25.11
CA SER A 267 4.31 -7.14 -25.03
C SER A 267 5.32 -6.45 -25.96
N LEU A 268 6.42 -7.13 -26.32
CA LEU A 268 7.41 -6.61 -27.26
C LEU A 268 7.08 -6.91 -28.74
N THR A 269 6.27 -7.94 -29.01
CA THR A 269 5.98 -8.42 -30.37
C THR A 269 4.58 -8.04 -30.86
N ALA A 270 3.63 -7.80 -29.94
CA ALA A 270 2.26 -7.48 -30.30
C ALA A 270 2.12 -6.05 -30.85
N GLU A 271 1.30 -5.85 -31.87
CA GLU A 271 0.99 -4.53 -32.43
C GLU A 271 0.27 -3.61 -31.44
N LYS A 272 -0.60 -4.19 -30.60
CA LYS A 272 -1.38 -3.46 -29.58
C LYS A 272 -1.27 -4.19 -28.23
N PRO A 273 -0.12 -4.09 -27.56
CA PRO A 273 0.08 -4.80 -26.31
C PRO A 273 -0.84 -4.27 -25.21
N PHE A 274 -1.17 -5.13 -24.23
CA PHE A 274 -1.99 -4.80 -23.08
C PHE A 274 -1.43 -3.63 -22.25
N LEU A 275 -0.12 -3.61 -22.03
CA LEU A 275 0.62 -2.48 -21.48
C LEU A 275 1.66 -2.03 -22.52
N LYS A 276 1.69 -0.72 -22.79
CA LYS A 276 2.59 -0.15 -23.81
C LYS A 276 4.02 0.00 -23.29
N PRO A 277 5.00 -0.78 -23.78
CA PRO A 277 6.39 -0.68 -23.32
C PRO A 277 7.01 0.70 -23.59
N GLN A 278 6.46 1.45 -24.54
CA GLN A 278 6.91 2.81 -24.90
C GLN A 278 6.92 3.78 -23.71
N HIS A 279 6.03 3.60 -22.72
CA HIS A 279 6.02 4.43 -21.52
C HIS A 279 7.32 4.28 -20.71
N LEU A 280 7.97 3.10 -20.75
CA LEU A 280 9.24 2.85 -20.08
C LEU A 280 10.44 3.59 -20.72
N LEU A 281 10.30 4.12 -21.93
CA LEU A 281 11.33 4.97 -22.54
C LEU A 281 11.39 6.36 -21.88
N ASN A 282 10.34 6.77 -21.18
CA ASN A 282 10.36 8.01 -20.43
C ASN A 282 11.16 7.83 -19.13
N ARG A 283 12.35 8.42 -19.08
CA ARG A 283 13.29 8.29 -17.96
C ARG A 283 12.66 8.60 -16.59
N ASN A 284 11.89 9.69 -16.50
CA ASN A 284 11.27 10.07 -15.21
C ASN A 284 10.17 9.09 -14.80
N TYR A 285 9.42 8.56 -15.78
CA TYR A 285 8.39 7.57 -15.50
C TYR A 285 9.02 6.26 -15.00
N THR A 286 10.04 5.74 -15.69
CA THR A 286 10.73 4.49 -15.31
C THR A 286 11.41 4.59 -13.94
N LEU A 287 12.16 5.69 -13.70
CA LEU A 287 12.74 5.93 -12.38
C LEU A 287 11.65 6.10 -11.31
N GLY A 288 10.55 6.76 -11.65
CA GLY A 288 9.39 6.90 -10.77
C GLY A 288 8.75 5.56 -10.41
N LEU A 289 8.67 4.62 -11.37
CA LEU A 289 8.19 3.26 -11.12
C LEU A 289 9.14 2.49 -10.16
N MET A 290 10.45 2.61 -10.34
CA MET A 290 11.42 2.01 -9.42
C MET A 290 11.29 2.59 -8.01
N ILE A 291 11.23 3.91 -7.90
CA ILE A 291 11.11 4.60 -6.61
C ILE A 291 9.78 4.29 -5.93
N VAL A 292 8.66 4.23 -6.67
CA VAL A 292 7.35 3.90 -6.07
C VAL A 292 7.28 2.45 -5.59
N THR A 293 7.99 1.53 -6.24
CA THR A 293 8.14 0.16 -5.77
C THR A 293 8.82 0.13 -4.40
N ILE A 294 9.97 0.82 -4.27
CA ILE A 294 10.68 0.93 -2.98
C ILE A 294 9.83 1.72 -1.96
N TYR A 295 9.14 2.77 -2.38
CA TYR A 295 8.20 3.48 -1.52
C TYR A 295 7.10 2.56 -0.98
N GLY A 296 6.55 1.67 -1.82
CA GLY A 296 5.61 0.63 -1.39
C GLY A 296 6.23 -0.29 -0.33
N MET A 297 7.47 -0.74 -0.54
CA MET A 297 8.23 -1.56 0.40
C MET A 297 8.30 -0.90 1.78
N VAL A 298 8.74 0.35 1.84
CA VAL A 298 9.00 1.03 3.13
C VAL A 298 7.74 1.62 3.76
N ASN A 299 6.72 1.94 2.98
CA ASN A 299 5.51 2.57 3.51
C ASN A 299 4.69 1.63 4.39
N PHE A 300 4.43 0.40 3.94
CA PHE A 300 3.51 -0.50 4.63
C PHE A 300 4.19 -1.41 5.66
N THR A 301 5.49 -1.65 5.55
CA THR A 301 6.23 -2.58 6.41
C THR A 301 6.10 -2.25 7.91
N PRO A 302 6.36 -1.02 8.40
CA PRO A 302 6.16 -0.73 9.81
C PRO A 302 4.71 -0.86 10.28
N MET A 303 3.72 -0.59 9.42
CA MET A 303 2.30 -0.75 9.76
C MET A 303 1.92 -2.21 10.00
N VAL A 304 2.60 -3.14 9.32
CA VAL A 304 2.33 -4.58 9.45
C VAL A 304 3.15 -5.19 10.57
N LEU A 305 4.41 -4.76 10.76
CA LEU A 305 5.32 -5.38 11.72
C LEU A 305 5.18 -4.85 13.15
N LEU A 306 4.87 -3.55 13.33
CA LEU A 306 4.79 -2.98 14.69
C LEU A 306 3.64 -3.54 15.54
N PRO A 307 2.40 -3.72 15.06
CA PRO A 307 1.32 -4.21 15.90
C PRO A 307 1.58 -5.58 16.55
N PRO A 308 2.04 -6.62 15.81
CA PRO A 308 2.40 -7.90 16.43
C PRO A 308 3.55 -7.76 17.44
N LEU A 309 4.61 -7.01 17.11
CA LEU A 309 5.72 -6.76 18.02
C LEU A 309 5.25 -6.17 19.34
N LEU A 310 4.40 -5.15 19.26
CA LEU A 310 3.95 -4.41 20.44
C LEU A 310 2.95 -5.24 21.28
N ARG A 311 2.07 -5.99 20.63
CA ARG A 311 1.06 -6.82 21.31
C ARG A 311 1.69 -8.05 21.96
N GLU A 312 2.44 -8.84 21.19
CA GLU A 312 2.89 -10.17 21.60
C GLU A 312 4.15 -10.12 22.47
N TYR A 313 5.06 -9.18 22.18
CA TYR A 313 6.37 -9.15 22.81
C TYR A 313 6.57 -7.96 23.77
N ALA A 314 6.02 -6.80 23.47
CA ALA A 314 6.11 -5.64 24.37
C ALA A 314 4.93 -5.49 25.32
N GLY A 315 3.83 -6.25 25.13
CA GLY A 315 2.68 -6.28 26.04
C GLY A 315 1.78 -5.03 25.99
N PHE A 316 1.80 -4.26 24.90
CA PHE A 316 0.93 -3.10 24.74
C PHE A 316 -0.51 -3.53 24.43
N PRO A 317 -1.54 -2.92 25.06
CA PRO A 317 -2.93 -3.14 24.75
C PRO A 317 -3.30 -2.52 23.38
N ASP A 318 -4.30 -3.09 22.71
CA ASP A 318 -4.69 -2.72 21.34
C ASP A 318 -5.08 -1.24 21.18
N ASN A 319 -5.71 -0.64 22.18
CA ASN A 319 -6.03 0.78 22.16
C ASN A 319 -4.80 1.68 22.11
N VAL A 320 -3.72 1.31 22.81
CA VAL A 320 -2.44 2.05 22.79
C VAL A 320 -1.73 1.86 21.45
N ILE A 321 -1.74 0.64 20.90
CA ILE A 321 -1.20 0.39 19.55
C ILE A 321 -1.93 1.24 18.51
N GLY A 322 -3.26 1.34 18.62
CA GLY A 322 -4.07 2.21 17.78
C GLY A 322 -3.65 3.68 17.85
N LEU A 323 -3.37 4.21 19.06
CA LEU A 323 -2.89 5.58 19.26
C LEU A 323 -1.49 5.81 18.64
N ILE A 324 -0.59 4.83 18.74
CA ILE A 324 0.72 4.89 18.09
C ILE A 324 0.57 5.01 16.57
N ILE A 325 -0.29 4.18 15.97
CA ILE A 325 -0.59 4.21 14.54
C ILE A 325 -1.26 5.54 14.15
N ALA A 326 -2.15 6.07 14.99
CA ALA A 326 -2.76 7.39 14.77
C ALA A 326 -1.73 8.52 14.71
N GLY A 327 -0.64 8.42 15.48
CA GLY A 327 0.50 9.35 15.40
C GLY A 327 1.11 9.41 13.99
N ARG A 328 1.23 8.28 13.31
CA ARG A 328 1.65 8.21 11.90
C ARG A 328 0.66 8.92 10.96
N GLY A 329 -0.62 8.78 11.24
CA GLY A 329 -1.66 9.48 10.49
C GLY A 329 -1.58 10.98 10.62
N LEU A 330 -1.37 11.50 11.83
CA LEU A 330 -1.17 12.93 12.08
C LEU A 330 0.08 13.44 11.34
N GLY A 331 1.20 12.72 11.45
CA GLY A 331 2.41 13.03 10.69
C GLY A 331 2.16 13.05 9.18
N GLY A 332 1.46 12.04 8.66
CA GLY A 332 1.09 11.94 7.24
C GLY A 332 0.24 13.11 6.77
N THR A 333 -0.77 13.50 7.55
CA THR A 333 -1.61 14.68 7.29
C THR A 333 -0.75 15.93 7.12
N ILE A 334 0.12 16.20 8.07
CA ILE A 334 1.00 17.38 8.02
C ILE A 334 1.99 17.26 6.85
N GLY A 335 2.57 16.07 6.63
CA GLY A 335 3.50 15.83 5.53
C GLY A 335 2.87 16.05 4.15
N PHE A 336 1.66 15.56 3.92
CA PHE A 336 0.93 15.76 2.66
C PHE A 336 0.56 17.23 2.44
N LEU A 337 0.08 17.91 3.47
CA LEU A 337 -0.23 19.33 3.38
C LEU A 337 1.04 20.16 3.12
N ALA A 338 2.10 19.92 3.89
CA ALA A 338 3.39 20.59 3.71
C ALA A 338 3.96 20.36 2.29
N ALA A 339 3.90 19.13 1.77
CA ALA A 339 4.33 18.82 0.42
C ALA A 339 3.49 19.54 -0.65
N GLY A 340 2.18 19.66 -0.44
CA GLY A 340 1.28 20.41 -1.31
C GLY A 340 1.64 21.91 -1.39
N PHE A 341 2.02 22.51 -0.26
CA PHE A 341 2.45 23.90 -0.20
C PHE A 341 3.91 24.13 -0.61
N SER A 342 4.76 23.10 -0.51
CA SER A 342 6.19 23.19 -0.85
C SER A 342 6.48 23.13 -2.37
N SER A 343 5.51 23.44 -3.21
CA SER A 343 5.65 23.44 -4.69
C SER A 343 6.79 24.35 -5.20
N ARG A 344 7.35 25.21 -4.35
CA ARG A 344 8.52 26.07 -4.63
C ARG A 344 9.86 25.35 -4.45
N LEU A 345 9.90 24.26 -3.69
CA LEU A 345 11.10 23.47 -3.48
C LEU A 345 11.35 22.55 -4.67
N ASP A 346 12.61 22.19 -4.90
CA ASP A 346 12.95 21.14 -5.86
C ASP A 346 12.29 19.81 -5.43
N PRO A 347 11.43 19.22 -6.24
CA PRO A 347 10.76 17.97 -5.88
C PRO A 347 11.72 16.84 -5.48
N ARG A 348 12.94 16.81 -6.02
CA ARG A 348 13.97 15.84 -5.65
C ARG A 348 14.46 16.04 -4.21
N LEU A 349 14.67 17.31 -3.82
CA LEU A 349 15.11 17.63 -2.46
C LEU A 349 14.06 17.20 -1.45
N SER A 350 12.77 17.42 -1.74
CA SER A 350 11.69 16.96 -0.88
C SER A 350 11.69 15.44 -0.72
N MET A 351 11.90 14.68 -1.82
CA MET A 351 12.01 13.21 -1.75
C MET A 351 13.23 12.77 -0.95
N ILE A 352 14.39 13.39 -1.14
CA ILE A 352 15.61 13.06 -0.38
C ILE A 352 15.40 13.32 1.11
N ILE A 353 14.78 14.44 1.47
CA ILE A 353 14.43 14.75 2.87
C ILE A 353 13.47 13.69 3.41
N GLY A 354 12.42 13.32 2.65
CA GLY A 354 11.46 12.31 3.06
C GLY A 354 12.09 10.93 3.28
N PHE A 355 12.91 10.46 2.33
CA PHE A 355 13.64 9.19 2.52
C PHE A 355 14.69 9.28 3.64
N GLY A 356 15.31 10.44 3.85
CA GLY A 356 16.18 10.71 5.00
C GLY A 356 15.43 10.61 6.32
N MET A 357 14.20 11.15 6.41
CA MET A 357 13.34 10.99 7.59
C MET A 357 12.98 9.52 7.84
N LEU A 358 12.64 8.73 6.78
CA LEU A 358 12.38 7.30 6.91
C LEU A 358 13.63 6.54 7.34
N PHE A 359 14.79 6.88 6.80
CA PHE A 359 16.07 6.30 7.19
C PHE A 359 16.35 6.56 8.68
N THR A 360 16.18 7.80 9.15
CA THR A 360 16.33 8.16 10.57
C THR A 360 15.34 7.42 11.44
N ALA A 361 14.07 7.31 11.01
CA ALA A 361 13.06 6.54 11.72
C ALA A 361 13.42 5.04 11.79
N GLY A 362 14.02 4.50 10.74
CA GLY A 362 14.48 3.12 10.70
C GLY A 362 15.65 2.87 11.65
N ILE A 363 16.67 3.74 11.67
CA ILE A 363 17.75 3.68 12.67
C ILE A 363 17.16 3.75 14.08
N TRP A 364 16.23 4.65 14.32
CA TRP A 364 15.56 4.74 15.62
C TRP A 364 14.88 3.45 16.03
N LEU A 365 14.15 2.79 15.11
CA LEU A 365 13.53 1.47 15.34
C LEU A 365 14.59 0.39 15.65
N MET A 366 15.76 0.42 15.00
CA MET A 366 16.86 -0.52 15.26
C MET A 366 17.51 -0.36 16.64
N THR A 367 17.37 0.80 17.28
CA THR A 367 17.91 1.08 18.63
C THR A 367 16.88 0.85 19.74
N MET A 368 15.67 0.44 19.42
CA MET A 368 14.61 0.16 20.40
C MET A 368 14.83 -1.20 21.09
N ASP A 369 14.36 -1.27 22.33
CA ASP A 369 14.23 -2.50 23.10
C ASP A 369 12.75 -2.79 23.44
N LEU A 370 12.49 -3.88 24.15
CA LEU A 370 11.15 -4.25 24.57
C LEU A 370 10.55 -3.37 25.70
N ASN A 371 11.34 -2.46 26.27
CA ASN A 371 10.93 -1.49 27.29
C ASN A 371 10.63 -0.11 26.69
N VAL A 372 10.49 -0.05 25.35
CA VAL A 372 10.20 1.19 24.63
C VAL A 372 8.94 1.88 25.15
N THR A 373 8.97 3.21 25.23
CA THR A 373 7.83 4.01 25.70
C THR A 373 6.84 4.31 24.57
N MET A 374 5.56 4.44 24.89
CA MET A 374 4.52 4.86 23.95
C MET A 374 4.89 6.17 23.23
N ILE A 375 5.48 7.13 23.96
CA ILE A 375 5.87 8.45 23.40
C ILE A 375 6.93 8.28 22.32
N SER A 376 7.95 7.45 22.57
CA SER A 376 9.02 7.18 21.60
C SER A 376 8.47 6.55 20.31
N LEU A 377 7.59 5.56 20.44
CA LEU A 377 6.93 4.90 19.32
C LEU A 377 6.03 5.85 18.53
N THR A 378 5.23 6.67 19.22
CA THR A 378 4.35 7.64 18.58
C THR A 378 5.14 8.72 17.85
N ALA A 379 6.25 9.21 18.42
CA ALA A 379 7.13 10.17 17.78
C ALA A 379 7.82 9.59 16.54
N ASN A 380 8.27 8.33 16.61
CA ASN A 380 8.81 7.61 15.46
C ASN A 380 7.75 7.42 14.36
N ALA A 381 6.56 6.98 14.72
CA ALA A 381 5.44 6.82 13.79
C ALA A 381 5.03 8.15 13.14
N PHE A 382 5.01 9.24 13.91
CA PHE A 382 4.77 10.60 13.40
C PHE A 382 5.83 11.03 12.37
N LEU A 383 7.11 10.79 12.66
CA LEU A 383 8.21 11.07 11.73
C LEU A 383 8.06 10.29 10.42
N GLN A 384 7.69 9.00 10.50
CA GLN A 384 7.39 8.19 9.32
C GLN A 384 6.22 8.77 8.53
N GLY A 385 5.17 9.23 9.21
CA GLY A 385 4.02 9.87 8.57
C GLY A 385 4.42 11.13 7.78
N LEU A 386 5.17 12.05 8.40
CA LEU A 386 5.71 13.25 7.74
C LEU A 386 6.48 12.90 6.46
N ALA A 387 7.33 11.90 6.53
CA ALA A 387 8.14 11.42 5.42
C ALA A 387 7.29 10.94 4.23
N ILE A 388 6.20 10.22 4.51
CA ILE A 388 5.30 9.68 3.49
C ILE A 388 4.75 10.80 2.60
N GLY A 389 4.25 11.87 3.18
CA GLY A 389 3.74 13.02 2.44
C GLY A 389 4.83 13.73 1.65
N ALA A 390 6.01 13.92 2.26
CA ALA A 390 7.17 14.56 1.63
C ALA A 390 7.70 13.77 0.42
N ILE A 391 7.47 12.46 0.36
CA ILE A 391 7.89 11.59 -0.77
C ILE A 391 6.80 11.50 -1.83
N TRP A 392 5.56 11.16 -1.43
CA TRP A 392 4.50 10.77 -2.36
C TRP A 392 4.12 11.85 -3.37
N VAL A 393 3.92 13.08 -2.89
CA VAL A 393 3.46 14.19 -3.75
C VAL A 393 4.50 14.51 -4.82
N PRO A 394 5.78 14.83 -4.49
CA PRO A 394 6.77 15.16 -5.51
C PRO A 394 7.12 13.96 -6.40
N LEU A 395 7.11 12.73 -5.87
CA LEU A 395 7.30 11.52 -6.66
C LEU A 395 6.24 11.40 -7.74
N THR A 396 4.96 11.54 -7.36
CA THR A 396 3.84 11.49 -8.30
C THR A 396 3.95 12.58 -9.36
N VAL A 397 4.19 13.83 -8.96
CA VAL A 397 4.30 14.97 -9.88
C VAL A 397 5.43 14.78 -10.89
N LEU A 398 6.61 14.31 -10.46
CA LEU A 398 7.74 14.07 -11.36
C LEU A 398 7.54 12.85 -12.27
N THR A 399 6.94 11.79 -11.76
CA THR A 399 6.70 10.56 -12.52
C THR A 399 5.75 10.82 -13.69
N PHE A 400 4.69 11.58 -13.46
CA PHE A 400 3.66 11.85 -14.48
C PHE A 400 3.87 13.17 -15.24
N ALA A 401 4.97 13.90 -15.02
CA ALA A 401 5.20 15.21 -15.62
C ALA A 401 5.12 15.22 -17.16
N ASN A 402 5.56 14.13 -17.81
CA ASN A 402 5.61 14.00 -19.27
C ASN A 402 4.64 12.93 -19.81
N VAL A 403 3.67 12.51 -19.02
CA VAL A 403 2.64 11.55 -19.44
C VAL A 403 1.47 12.29 -20.08
N ARG A 404 0.98 11.79 -21.22
CA ARG A 404 -0.17 12.36 -21.92
C ARG A 404 -1.46 12.05 -21.16
N ALA A 405 -2.42 12.95 -21.19
CA ALA A 405 -3.71 12.77 -20.52
C ALA A 405 -4.44 11.47 -20.94
N ALA A 406 -4.33 11.09 -22.22
CA ALA A 406 -4.94 9.86 -22.75
C ALA A 406 -4.36 8.57 -22.13
N ASP A 407 -3.07 8.58 -21.73
CA ASP A 407 -2.36 7.42 -21.20
C ASP A 407 -2.33 7.43 -19.65
N MET A 408 -2.93 8.45 -19.01
CA MET A 408 -2.82 8.67 -17.55
C MET A 408 -3.41 7.51 -16.75
N ALA A 409 -4.56 6.96 -17.15
CA ALA A 409 -5.21 5.86 -16.44
C ALA A 409 -4.38 4.56 -16.49
N GLU A 410 -3.76 4.24 -17.64
CA GLU A 410 -2.88 3.08 -17.79
C GLU A 410 -1.61 3.25 -16.95
N THR A 411 -0.96 4.39 -17.06
CA THR A 411 0.30 4.66 -16.35
C THR A 411 0.13 4.74 -14.84
N THR A 412 -0.99 5.31 -14.34
CA THR A 412 -1.31 5.30 -12.90
C THR A 412 -1.64 3.90 -12.40
N ALA A 413 -2.29 3.06 -13.21
CA ALA A 413 -2.56 1.67 -12.85
C ALA A 413 -1.25 0.88 -12.64
N ILE A 414 -0.29 1.00 -13.56
CA ILE A 414 1.04 0.37 -13.44
C ILE A 414 1.77 0.89 -12.18
N TYR A 415 1.72 2.19 -11.93
CA TYR A 415 2.34 2.83 -10.78
C TYR A 415 1.80 2.27 -9.46
N HIS A 416 0.48 2.14 -9.31
CA HIS A 416 -0.14 1.56 -8.12
C HIS A 416 0.08 0.05 -8.01
N LEU A 417 0.10 -0.67 -9.14
CA LEU A 417 0.42 -2.09 -9.18
C LEU A 417 1.82 -2.35 -8.61
N LEU A 418 2.84 -1.65 -9.12
CA LEU A 418 4.22 -1.82 -8.67
C LEU A 418 4.42 -1.40 -7.22
N ARG A 419 3.74 -0.33 -6.77
CA ARG A 419 3.71 0.03 -5.34
C ARG A 419 3.19 -1.10 -4.48
N ASN A 420 2.08 -1.74 -4.87
CA ASN A 420 1.45 -2.80 -4.08
C ASN A 420 2.28 -4.09 -4.11
N LEU A 421 2.84 -4.47 -5.28
CA LEU A 421 3.74 -5.61 -5.39
C LEU A 421 5.01 -5.42 -4.56
N GLY A 422 5.60 -4.21 -4.60
CA GLY A 422 6.74 -3.86 -3.76
C GLY A 422 6.43 -4.02 -2.27
N SER A 423 5.26 -3.55 -1.83
CA SER A 423 4.79 -3.73 -0.46
C SER A 423 4.68 -5.21 -0.07
N SER A 424 3.97 -6.02 -0.87
CA SER A 424 3.79 -7.45 -0.60
C SER A 424 5.12 -8.19 -0.55
N PHE A 425 6.01 -7.90 -1.50
CA PHE A 425 7.34 -8.51 -1.58
C PHE A 425 8.16 -8.22 -0.31
N PHE A 426 8.23 -6.96 0.09
CA PHE A 426 9.07 -6.58 1.22
C PHE A 426 8.51 -7.02 2.57
N ILE A 427 7.18 -6.99 2.75
CA ILE A 427 6.54 -7.54 3.95
C ILE A 427 6.83 -9.04 4.07
N SER A 428 6.70 -9.79 2.98
CA SER A 428 6.98 -11.22 2.97
C SER A 428 8.43 -11.54 3.36
N ILE A 429 9.41 -10.84 2.77
CA ILE A 429 10.82 -11.00 3.13
C ILE A 429 11.07 -10.60 4.58
N SER A 430 10.49 -9.50 5.05
CA SER A 430 10.65 -9.03 6.43
C SER A 430 10.11 -10.04 7.45
N VAL A 431 8.94 -10.62 7.19
CA VAL A 431 8.36 -11.68 8.05
C VAL A 431 9.24 -12.92 8.03
N THR A 432 9.76 -13.31 6.86
CA THR A 432 10.70 -14.44 6.74
C THR A 432 11.95 -14.21 7.56
N GLU A 433 12.54 -13.01 7.48
CA GLU A 433 13.72 -12.65 8.27
C GLU A 433 13.42 -12.70 9.77
N ILE A 434 12.27 -12.18 10.21
CA ILE A 434 11.87 -12.25 11.62
C ILE A 434 11.81 -13.70 12.09
N VAL A 435 11.12 -14.58 11.38
CA VAL A 435 10.96 -15.99 11.78
C VAL A 435 12.30 -16.72 11.80
N ARG A 436 13.09 -16.60 10.73
CA ARG A 436 14.41 -17.27 10.63
C ARG A 436 15.40 -16.74 11.66
N SER A 437 15.47 -15.43 11.82
CA SER A 437 16.34 -14.80 12.82
C SER A 437 15.93 -15.16 14.24
N THR A 438 14.61 -15.19 14.53
CA THR A 438 14.09 -15.64 15.83
C THR A 438 14.52 -17.07 16.13
N SER A 439 14.31 -18.00 15.20
CA SER A 439 14.69 -19.41 15.37
C SER A 439 16.20 -19.58 15.56
N ALA A 440 17.01 -18.89 14.75
CA ALA A 440 18.47 -18.97 14.84
C ALA A 440 19.01 -18.39 16.16
N ASN A 441 18.47 -17.24 16.60
CA ASN A 441 18.91 -16.63 17.86
C ASN A 441 18.39 -17.40 19.07
N TYR A 442 17.16 -17.93 18.99
CA TYR A 442 16.63 -18.83 20.05
C TYR A 442 17.54 -20.05 20.24
N SER A 443 17.90 -20.75 19.17
CA SER A 443 18.80 -21.92 19.25
C SER A 443 20.15 -21.55 19.88
N ARG A 444 20.75 -20.43 19.46
CA ARG A 444 22.03 -19.96 20.03
C ARG A 444 21.93 -19.58 21.52
N MET A 445 20.85 -18.94 21.92
CA MET A 445 20.66 -18.53 23.32
C MET A 445 20.36 -19.73 24.23
N VAL A 446 19.62 -20.73 23.74
CA VAL A 446 19.30 -21.95 24.51
C VAL A 446 20.56 -22.76 24.81
N GLU A 447 21.59 -22.76 23.95
CA GLU A 447 22.89 -23.41 24.23
C GLU A 447 23.57 -22.85 25.48
N LEU A 448 23.30 -21.61 25.85
CA LEU A 448 23.84 -20.97 27.05
C LEU A 448 23.07 -21.35 28.32
N VAL A 449 21.89 -21.97 28.19
CA VAL A 449 21.09 -22.47 29.32
C VAL A 449 21.58 -23.87 29.71
N ASN A 450 22.60 -23.88 30.53
CA ASN A 450 23.16 -25.15 31.05
C ASN A 450 23.58 -24.94 32.52
N PRO A 451 23.68 -26.02 33.31
CA PRO A 451 24.03 -25.96 34.74
C PRO A 451 25.42 -25.37 35.03
N PHE A 452 26.30 -25.33 34.03
CA PHE A 452 27.67 -24.82 34.18
C PHE A 452 27.76 -23.32 33.92
N ASN A 453 26.70 -22.69 33.44
CA ASN A 453 26.68 -21.25 33.19
C ASN A 453 26.56 -20.49 34.52
N LYS A 454 27.68 -19.94 34.99
CA LYS A 454 27.77 -19.20 36.25
C LYS A 454 26.78 -17.99 36.32
N SER A 455 26.43 -17.40 35.18
CA SER A 455 25.47 -16.28 35.15
C SER A 455 24.08 -16.70 35.60
N LEU A 456 23.69 -17.96 35.44
CA LEU A 456 22.41 -18.49 35.87
C LEU A 456 22.36 -18.87 37.35
N SER A 457 23.50 -18.88 38.04
CA SER A 457 23.60 -19.21 39.48
C SER A 457 23.55 -18.01 40.41
N PHE A 458 23.42 -16.76 39.88
CA PHE A 458 23.24 -15.58 40.71
C PHE A 458 21.86 -15.57 41.37
N SER A 459 21.79 -15.15 42.65
CA SER A 459 20.57 -15.11 43.47
C SER A 459 19.41 -14.36 42.82
N ASP A 460 19.72 -13.26 42.11
CA ASP A 460 18.71 -12.44 41.42
C ASP A 460 18.11 -13.16 40.19
N VAL A 461 18.85 -14.11 39.60
CA VAL A 461 18.40 -14.94 38.48
C VAL A 461 17.60 -16.13 38.97
N LEU A 462 18.09 -16.82 40.03
CA LEU A 462 17.43 -17.98 40.64
C LEU A 462 16.03 -17.68 41.15
N GLY A 463 15.78 -16.47 41.62
CA GLY A 463 14.46 -16.06 42.10
C GLY A 463 13.40 -15.98 41.01
N ARG A 464 13.77 -15.81 39.76
CA ARG A 464 12.85 -15.60 38.62
C ARG A 464 12.93 -16.72 37.59
N TRP A 465 14.13 -17.23 37.31
CA TRP A 465 14.41 -18.23 36.28
C TRP A 465 15.17 -19.43 36.86
N ASP A 466 14.52 -20.10 37.80
CA ASP A 466 15.11 -21.29 38.42
C ASP A 466 15.23 -22.43 37.38
N VAL A 467 16.46 -22.77 37.04
CA VAL A 467 16.78 -23.84 36.04
C VAL A 467 16.50 -25.24 36.55
N GLU A 468 16.27 -25.43 37.85
CA GLU A 468 15.96 -26.73 38.43
C GLU A 468 14.42 -26.99 38.41
N SER A 469 13.62 -25.96 38.25
CA SER A 469 12.16 -26.09 38.21
C SER A 469 11.62 -26.02 36.78
N THR A 470 10.65 -26.86 36.41
CA THR A 470 9.96 -26.83 35.11
C THR A 470 9.32 -25.47 34.84
N ARG A 471 8.83 -24.80 35.87
CA ARG A 471 8.23 -23.47 35.75
C ARG A 471 9.28 -22.39 35.43
N GLY A 472 10.44 -22.46 36.09
CA GLY A 472 11.53 -21.52 35.83
C GLY A 472 12.14 -21.70 34.44
N LEU A 473 12.31 -22.94 33.98
CA LEU A 473 12.73 -23.25 32.62
C LEU A 473 11.72 -22.75 31.57
N ALA A 474 10.43 -22.90 31.83
CA ALA A 474 9.40 -22.39 30.91
C ALA A 474 9.40 -20.85 30.84
N GLN A 475 9.59 -20.16 31.96
CA GLN A 475 9.72 -18.70 32.02
C GLN A 475 10.98 -18.23 31.30
N LEU A 476 12.12 -18.89 31.50
CA LEU A 476 13.37 -18.58 30.82
C LEU A 476 13.25 -18.82 29.31
N GLY A 477 12.68 -19.95 28.89
CA GLY A 477 12.40 -20.24 27.49
C GLY A 477 11.50 -19.18 26.83
N SER A 478 10.48 -18.72 27.55
CA SER A 478 9.61 -17.62 27.06
C SER A 478 10.37 -16.32 26.89
N GLU A 479 11.25 -15.95 27.84
CA GLU A 479 12.05 -14.73 27.73
C GLU A 479 13.10 -14.82 26.61
N ILE A 480 13.75 -15.97 26.45
CA ILE A 480 14.68 -16.22 25.32
C ILE A 480 13.95 -16.05 24.00
N ASN A 481 12.76 -16.62 23.86
CA ASN A 481 11.94 -16.45 22.65
C ASN A 481 11.59 -14.98 22.41
N ARG A 482 11.22 -14.27 23.46
CA ARG A 482 10.88 -12.83 23.42
C ARG A 482 12.07 -11.98 22.93
N GLN A 483 13.27 -12.22 23.46
CA GLN A 483 14.49 -11.52 23.05
C GLN A 483 14.94 -11.91 21.64
N SER A 484 14.85 -13.18 21.31
CA SER A 484 15.18 -13.69 19.97
C SER A 484 14.26 -13.08 18.90
N ALA A 485 12.97 -12.97 19.19
CA ALA A 485 12.01 -12.30 18.31
C ALA A 485 12.35 -10.82 18.14
N MET A 486 12.69 -10.12 19.23
CA MET A 486 13.11 -8.71 19.15
C MET A 486 14.29 -8.52 18.20
N ILE A 487 15.30 -9.37 18.25
CA ILE A 487 16.44 -9.34 17.31
C ILE A 487 15.95 -9.53 15.86
N GLY A 488 15.01 -10.44 15.62
CA GLY A 488 14.41 -10.64 14.31
C GLY A 488 13.71 -9.37 13.78
N TYR A 489 12.96 -8.67 14.63
CA TYR A 489 12.36 -7.40 14.26
C TYR A 489 13.39 -6.30 13.99
N LEU A 490 14.47 -6.21 14.79
CA LEU A 490 15.55 -5.26 14.56
C LEU A 490 16.23 -5.49 13.20
N ASN A 491 16.45 -6.75 12.81
CA ASN A 491 16.99 -7.10 11.49
C ASN A 491 16.04 -6.66 10.36
N ALA A 492 14.73 -6.88 10.50
CA ALA A 492 13.74 -6.42 9.54
C ALA A 492 13.72 -4.89 9.41
N PHE A 493 13.86 -4.15 10.52
CA PHE A 493 13.99 -2.69 10.49
C PHE A 493 15.33 -2.24 9.90
N GLY A 494 16.39 -3.04 10.03
CA GLY A 494 17.66 -2.83 9.33
C GLY A 494 17.50 -2.90 7.80
N MET A 495 16.78 -3.92 7.31
CA MET A 495 16.45 -4.02 5.89
C MET A 495 15.59 -2.84 5.39
N PHE A 496 14.60 -2.42 6.18
CA PHE A 496 13.81 -1.21 5.90
C PHE A 496 14.72 0.03 5.77
N THR A 497 15.65 0.20 6.69
CA THR A 497 16.60 1.32 6.70
C THR A 497 17.51 1.30 5.47
N ALA A 498 18.03 0.13 5.10
CA ALA A 498 18.84 -0.06 3.90
C ALA A 498 18.06 0.26 2.61
N ALA A 499 16.80 -0.17 2.51
CA ALA A 499 15.95 0.16 1.37
C ALA A 499 15.73 1.67 1.21
N CYS A 500 15.58 2.41 2.32
CA CYS A 500 15.49 3.87 2.28
C CYS A 500 16.78 4.51 1.72
N ALA A 501 17.95 4.05 2.15
CA ALA A 501 19.24 4.54 1.67
C ALA A 501 19.46 4.28 0.18
N CYS A 502 19.11 3.08 -0.30
CA CYS A 502 19.24 2.67 -1.70
C CYS A 502 18.37 3.50 -2.67
N THR A 503 17.39 4.24 -2.18
CA THR A 503 16.52 5.06 -3.02
C THR A 503 17.18 6.39 -3.42
N VAL A 504 18.07 6.93 -2.61
CA VAL A 504 18.70 8.25 -2.84
C VAL A 504 19.41 8.36 -4.19
N PRO A 505 20.25 7.41 -4.63
CA PRO A 505 20.86 7.43 -5.95
C PRO A 505 19.83 7.48 -7.09
N LEU A 506 18.72 6.76 -6.98
CA LEU A 506 17.66 6.75 -8.00
C LEU A 506 17.00 8.12 -8.14
N ILE A 507 16.78 8.82 -7.01
CA ILE A 507 16.21 10.16 -7.01
C ILE A 507 17.14 11.16 -7.72
N LEU A 508 18.43 11.06 -7.51
CA LEU A 508 19.42 11.92 -8.15
C LEU A 508 19.46 11.74 -9.68
N LEU A 509 19.13 10.56 -10.17
CA LEU A 509 19.05 10.25 -11.60
C LEU A 509 17.80 10.83 -12.27
N MET A 510 16.73 11.21 -11.56
CA MET A 510 15.56 11.85 -12.16
C MET A 510 15.94 13.23 -12.75
N ARG A 511 15.34 13.62 -13.86
CA ARG A 511 15.56 14.94 -14.47
C ARG A 511 14.66 15.98 -13.82
N LYS A 512 15.21 17.17 -13.54
CA LYS A 512 14.41 18.33 -13.15
C LYS A 512 13.40 18.64 -14.26
N ARG A 513 12.20 19.05 -13.85
CA ARG A 513 11.29 19.72 -14.78
C ARG A 513 11.99 21.01 -15.22
N ALA A 514 12.15 21.21 -16.54
CA ALA A 514 12.62 22.49 -17.03
C ALA A 514 11.71 23.57 -16.45
N SER A 515 12.25 24.46 -15.62
CA SER A 515 11.52 25.62 -15.15
C SER A 515 11.10 26.41 -16.37
N GLN A 516 9.80 26.49 -16.65
CA GLN A 516 9.32 27.50 -17.59
C GLN A 516 9.81 28.85 -17.05
N PRO A 517 10.48 29.67 -17.88
CA PRO A 517 10.83 31.01 -17.44
C PRO A 517 9.53 31.71 -17.04
N ALA A 518 9.55 32.28 -15.84
CA ALA A 518 8.45 33.12 -15.37
C ALA A 518 8.23 34.19 -16.44
N ALA A 519 7.05 34.16 -17.07
CA ALA A 519 6.62 35.27 -17.91
C ALA A 519 6.65 36.51 -17.02
N LYS A 520 7.59 37.42 -17.30
CA LYS A 520 7.69 38.75 -16.72
C LYS A 520 6.53 39.57 -17.20
#